data_167f7940316183fc59fb7c7647dbccb9
#
_entry.id   167f7940316183fc59fb7c7647dbccb9
#
_cell.length_a   1.000
_cell.length_b   1.000
_cell.length_c   1.000
_cell.angle_alpha   90.00
_cell.angle_beta   90.00
_cell.angle_gamma   90.00
#
_symmetry.space_group_name_H-M   'P 1'
#
loop_
_entity.id
_entity.type
_entity.pdbx_description
1 polymer ?
#
loop_
_entity_poly.entity_id
_entity_poly.type
_entity_poly.pdbx_seq_one_letter_code
_entity_poly.pdbx_strand_id
1 'polypeptide(L)'
;MTYTILIVEDEYLVRQGLTKLVNVAAYDMEIIGQAENGRQAWDLIQKQVPDIILTDINMPQLNGIQLASLVRETYPQVHLVFLTGYDDFDYALSAVKLGVDDYLLKPFSRQDIEEMLGKIKQKLDKEEKEEQLQDLLTDKFEGNIAQKIQSHLADSQFSLKSLASELGFSPTYLSSLIKKELGLPFQDYLVRERVKQAKLLLLTTDLKIYEIAEKVGFEDMNYFTQRFKQIAGVTPRQFKKGEGR
;
A
#
# COMPACT_ATOMS: atom_id res chain seq x y z
N MET A 1 -13.46 3.66 16.76
CA MET A 1 -12.14 2.99 16.80
C MET A 1 -11.14 3.93 17.42
N THR A 2 -10.09 3.48 18.12
CA THR A 2 -9.05 4.36 18.67
C THR A 2 -7.87 4.32 17.72
N TYR A 3 -7.46 5.47 17.18
CA TYR A 3 -6.33 5.58 16.27
C TYR A 3 -5.00 5.67 17.02
N THR A 4 -3.97 5.09 16.47
CA THR A 4 -2.66 4.93 17.11
C THR A 4 -1.64 5.93 16.57
N ILE A 5 -0.86 6.55 17.45
CA ILE A 5 0.15 7.56 17.11
C ILE A 5 1.54 7.07 17.53
N LEU A 6 2.51 7.16 16.61
CA LEU A 6 3.93 7.06 16.89
C LEU A 6 4.57 8.46 16.82
N ILE A 7 5.28 8.88 17.87
CA ILE A 7 6.02 10.14 17.90
C ILE A 7 7.51 9.86 17.69
N VAL A 8 8.12 10.57 16.73
CA VAL A 8 9.53 10.43 16.37
C VAL A 8 10.20 11.81 16.44
N GLU A 9 11.00 12.04 17.46
CA GLU A 9 11.60 13.34 17.75
C GLU A 9 12.87 13.11 18.58
N ASP A 10 14.02 13.64 18.16
CA ASP A 10 15.29 13.43 18.86
C ASP A 10 15.42 14.31 20.11
N GLU A 11 14.82 15.51 20.09
CA GLU A 11 14.81 16.39 21.26
C GLU A 11 13.85 15.88 22.34
N TYR A 12 14.41 15.41 23.45
CA TYR A 12 13.64 14.87 24.58
C TYR A 12 12.55 15.79 25.10
N LEU A 13 12.83 17.10 25.23
CA LEU A 13 11.85 18.07 25.78
C LEU A 13 10.69 18.29 24.80
N VAL A 14 10.94 18.34 23.50
CA VAL A 14 9.89 18.47 22.46
C VAL A 14 9.05 17.22 22.44
N ARG A 15 9.66 16.04 22.44
CA ARG A 15 8.97 14.74 22.49
C ARG A 15 8.06 14.61 23.73
N GLN A 16 8.56 14.99 24.90
CA GLN A 16 7.75 15.02 26.14
C GLN A 16 6.66 16.08 26.10
N GLY A 17 6.91 17.21 25.46
CA GLY A 17 5.93 18.25 25.22
C GLY A 17 4.75 17.73 24.42
N LEU A 18 4.99 17.09 23.28
CA LEU A 18 3.95 16.51 22.42
C LEU A 18 3.05 15.52 23.17
N THR A 19 3.64 14.69 24.03
CA THR A 19 2.87 13.70 24.81
C THR A 19 2.04 14.28 25.93
N LYS A 20 2.41 15.46 26.46
CA LYS A 20 1.77 16.07 27.66
C LYS A 20 0.88 17.25 27.33
N LEU A 21 1.16 17.98 26.26
CA LEU A 21 0.46 19.21 25.90
C LEU A 21 -0.97 18.98 25.47
N VAL A 22 -1.28 17.82 24.88
CA VAL A 22 -2.59 17.55 24.30
C VAL A 22 -3.17 16.24 24.83
N ASN A 23 -4.45 16.30 25.19
CA ASN A 23 -5.22 15.10 25.49
C ASN A 23 -5.62 14.41 24.17
N VAL A 24 -4.75 13.55 23.63
CA VAL A 24 -5.01 12.83 22.38
C VAL A 24 -6.25 11.93 22.46
N ALA A 25 -6.62 11.48 23.66
CA ALA A 25 -7.83 10.69 23.89
C ALA A 25 -9.12 11.47 23.57
N ALA A 26 -9.10 12.81 23.62
CA ALA A 26 -10.23 13.64 23.19
C ALA A 26 -10.51 13.57 21.69
N TYR A 27 -9.55 13.04 20.91
CA TYR A 27 -9.64 12.83 19.48
C TYR A 27 -9.77 11.34 19.12
N ASP A 28 -10.11 10.48 20.09
CA ASP A 28 -10.13 9.02 19.93
C ASP A 28 -8.77 8.46 19.44
N MET A 29 -7.68 9.00 20.00
CA MET A 29 -6.32 8.63 19.66
C MET A 29 -5.53 8.18 20.88
N GLU A 30 -4.51 7.34 20.67
CA GLU A 30 -3.55 6.92 21.70
C GLU A 30 -2.12 6.90 21.16
N ILE A 31 -1.16 7.24 22.01
CA ILE A 31 0.26 7.19 21.67
C ILE A 31 0.78 5.80 22.01
N ILE A 32 1.11 5.00 20.99
CA ILE A 32 1.60 3.63 21.15
C ILE A 32 3.12 3.52 21.25
N GLY A 33 3.84 4.60 20.93
CA GLY A 33 5.29 4.57 20.97
C GLY A 33 5.93 5.94 20.82
N GLN A 34 7.21 5.99 21.20
CA GLN A 34 8.07 7.14 21.01
C GLN A 34 9.44 6.65 20.52
N ALA A 35 10.06 7.38 19.60
CA ALA A 35 11.38 7.09 19.07
C ALA A 35 12.25 8.37 19.04
N GLU A 36 13.55 8.21 19.16
CA GLU A 36 14.53 9.31 19.17
C GLU A 36 15.19 9.52 17.80
N ASN A 37 14.91 8.65 16.85
CA ASN A 37 15.42 8.70 15.48
C ASN A 37 14.60 7.77 14.59
N GLY A 38 14.76 7.95 13.28
CA GLY A 38 14.00 7.15 12.30
C GLY A 38 14.31 5.65 12.34
N ARG A 39 15.50 5.24 12.75
CA ARG A 39 15.86 3.82 12.85
C ARG A 39 15.05 3.13 13.94
N GLN A 40 15.04 3.72 15.15
CA GLN A 40 14.24 3.23 16.26
C GLN A 40 12.74 3.24 15.91
N ALA A 41 12.27 4.30 15.22
CA ALA A 41 10.91 4.37 14.75
C ALA A 41 10.58 3.21 13.80
N TRP A 42 11.44 2.92 12.84
CA TRP A 42 11.26 1.82 11.90
C TRP A 42 11.15 0.46 12.62
N ASP A 43 12.01 0.21 13.60
CA ASP A 43 11.98 -1.02 14.40
C ASP A 43 10.66 -1.16 15.23
N LEU A 44 10.06 -0.04 15.64
CA LEU A 44 8.74 -0.03 16.30
C LEU A 44 7.61 -0.27 15.29
N ILE A 45 7.63 0.39 14.14
CA ILE A 45 6.64 0.24 13.06
C ILE A 45 6.53 -1.21 12.58
N GLN A 46 7.67 -1.89 12.47
CA GLN A 46 7.68 -3.31 12.08
C GLN A 46 7.01 -4.24 13.11
N LYS A 47 6.95 -3.85 14.38
CA LYS A 47 6.26 -4.62 15.42
C LYS A 47 4.78 -4.30 15.50
N GLN A 48 4.45 -3.02 15.37
CA GLN A 48 3.07 -2.52 15.36
C GLN A 48 3.00 -1.29 14.46
N VAL A 49 2.25 -1.42 13.36
CA VAL A 49 2.05 -0.32 12.41
C VAL A 49 1.09 0.70 13.02
N PRO A 50 1.51 1.96 13.21
CA PRO A 50 0.63 3.01 13.69
C PRO A 50 -0.29 3.54 12.59
N ASP A 51 -1.39 4.19 12.96
CA ASP A 51 -2.25 4.91 12.01
C ASP A 51 -1.62 6.26 11.62
N ILE A 52 -0.93 6.90 12.58
CA ILE A 52 -0.34 8.24 12.42
C ILE A 52 1.13 8.21 12.89
N ILE A 53 2.00 8.84 12.12
CA ILE A 53 3.39 9.12 12.53
C ILE A 53 3.60 10.64 12.56
N LEU A 54 3.94 11.16 13.74
CA LEU A 54 4.44 12.53 13.89
C LEU A 54 5.97 12.44 13.94
N THR A 55 6.66 12.95 12.92
CA THR A 55 8.12 12.82 12.86
C THR A 55 8.81 14.15 12.65
N ASP A 56 9.86 14.41 13.42
CA ASP A 56 10.80 15.48 13.05
C ASP A 56 11.51 15.14 11.74
N ILE A 57 11.89 16.16 10.99
CA ILE A 57 12.64 16.03 9.74
C ILE A 57 14.11 15.79 10.03
N ASN A 58 14.70 16.61 10.91
CA ASN A 58 16.14 16.65 11.14
C ASN A 58 16.56 15.80 12.35
N MET A 59 16.73 14.52 12.13
CA MET A 59 17.13 13.57 13.16
C MET A 59 18.42 12.81 12.76
N PRO A 60 19.22 12.34 13.74
CA PRO A 60 20.40 11.52 13.47
C PRO A 60 20.02 10.13 12.92
N GLN A 61 20.99 9.47 12.26
CA GLN A 61 20.91 8.12 11.67
C GLN A 61 19.97 8.03 10.47
N LEU A 62 18.67 7.99 10.69
CA LEU A 62 17.63 7.99 9.66
C LEU A 62 16.76 9.22 9.89
N ASN A 63 16.78 10.17 8.98
CA ASN A 63 16.01 11.40 9.10
C ASN A 63 14.52 11.17 8.78
N GLY A 64 13.65 12.14 9.10
CA GLY A 64 12.21 12.01 8.92
C GLY A 64 11.77 11.82 7.47
N ILE A 65 12.47 12.39 6.49
CA ILE A 65 12.17 12.20 5.06
C ILE A 65 12.49 10.78 4.62
N GLN A 66 13.62 10.25 5.04
CA GLN A 66 14.00 8.88 4.74
C GLN A 66 13.04 7.88 5.39
N LEU A 67 12.65 8.14 6.65
CA LEU A 67 11.62 7.35 7.34
C LEU A 67 10.30 7.39 6.58
N ALA A 68 9.83 8.59 6.20
CA ALA A 68 8.59 8.77 5.46
C ALA A 68 8.60 8.05 4.10
N SER A 69 9.73 8.05 3.39
CA SER A 69 9.89 7.29 2.14
C SER A 69 9.71 5.79 2.37
N LEU A 70 10.36 5.23 3.39
CA LEU A 70 10.23 3.80 3.75
C LEU A 70 8.79 3.44 4.16
N VAL A 71 8.16 4.30 4.97
CA VAL A 71 6.78 4.10 5.40
C VAL A 71 5.84 4.16 4.20
N ARG A 72 5.97 5.15 3.32
CA ARG A 72 5.09 5.31 2.18
C ARG A 72 5.21 4.15 1.18
N GLU A 73 6.41 3.59 1.02
CA GLU A 73 6.66 2.43 0.17
C GLU A 73 6.06 1.13 0.76
N THR A 74 6.13 0.98 2.09
CA THR A 74 5.77 -0.29 2.76
C THR A 74 4.34 -0.27 3.32
N TYR A 75 3.90 0.88 3.85
CA TYR A 75 2.62 1.09 4.55
C TYR A 75 1.94 2.36 4.03
N PRO A 76 1.45 2.37 2.79
CA PRO A 76 0.91 3.58 2.14
C PRO A 76 -0.31 4.18 2.85
N GLN A 77 -1.01 3.40 3.70
CA GLN A 77 -2.17 3.84 4.48
C GLN A 77 -1.81 4.67 5.70
N VAL A 78 -0.55 4.67 6.15
CA VAL A 78 -0.15 5.39 7.36
C VAL A 78 -0.12 6.91 7.09
N HIS A 79 -0.74 7.68 7.97
CA HIS A 79 -0.73 9.14 7.91
C HIS A 79 0.58 9.69 8.46
N LEU A 80 1.16 10.62 7.71
CA LEU A 80 2.45 11.21 8.03
C LEU A 80 2.29 12.70 8.28
N VAL A 81 2.79 13.16 9.43
CA VAL A 81 2.88 14.60 9.77
C VAL A 81 4.34 14.92 10.08
N PHE A 82 4.86 15.96 9.44
CA PHE A 82 6.19 16.46 9.74
C PHE A 82 6.18 17.52 10.83
N LEU A 83 7.12 17.40 11.77
CA LEU A 83 7.51 18.46 12.69
C LEU A 83 8.71 19.18 12.06
N THR A 84 8.63 20.50 11.83
CA THR A 84 9.63 21.20 11.04
C THR A 84 9.99 22.55 11.68
N GLY A 85 11.27 22.96 11.57
CA GLY A 85 11.74 24.29 11.92
C GLY A 85 11.60 25.29 10.77
N TYR A 86 11.83 26.57 11.04
CA TYR A 86 11.71 27.66 10.07
C TYR A 86 12.67 27.55 8.86
N ASP A 87 13.81 26.88 9.04
CA ASP A 87 14.87 26.77 8.03
C ASP A 87 14.68 25.58 7.06
N ASP A 88 13.62 24.81 7.23
CA ASP A 88 13.39 23.56 6.51
C ASP A 88 12.52 23.71 5.24
N PHE A 89 12.44 24.91 4.67
CA PHE A 89 11.60 25.21 3.49
C PHE A 89 11.94 24.34 2.26
N ASP A 90 13.22 23.97 2.12
CA ASP A 90 13.66 23.07 1.03
C ASP A 90 13.09 21.63 1.17
N TYR A 91 12.65 21.23 2.35
CA TYR A 91 12.00 19.94 2.58
C TYR A 91 10.50 19.94 2.28
N ALA A 92 9.86 21.11 2.16
CA ALA A 92 8.45 21.23 1.80
C ALA A 92 8.14 20.58 0.44
N LEU A 93 9.05 20.72 -0.54
CA LEU A 93 8.95 20.04 -1.84
C LEU A 93 9.04 18.51 -1.73
N SER A 94 9.86 18.01 -0.82
CA SER A 94 9.98 16.56 -0.55
C SER A 94 8.73 16.02 0.15
N ALA A 95 8.16 16.79 1.09
CA ALA A 95 6.92 16.47 1.77
C ALA A 95 5.73 16.33 0.78
N VAL A 96 5.61 17.24 -0.16
CA VAL A 96 4.56 17.18 -1.22
C VAL A 96 4.72 15.93 -2.08
N LYS A 97 5.94 15.56 -2.47
CA LYS A 97 6.22 14.36 -3.28
C LYS A 97 5.92 13.06 -2.52
N LEU A 98 6.10 13.05 -1.21
CA LEU A 98 5.85 11.91 -0.35
C LEU A 98 4.37 11.79 0.07
N GLY A 99 3.52 12.75 -0.30
CA GLY A 99 2.12 12.75 0.08
C GLY A 99 1.93 12.82 1.59
N VAL A 100 2.69 13.69 2.27
CA VAL A 100 2.55 13.95 3.71
C VAL A 100 1.22 14.65 3.96
N ASP A 101 0.53 14.26 5.02
CA ASP A 101 -0.84 14.71 5.30
C ASP A 101 -0.93 16.12 5.86
N ASP A 102 0.03 16.49 6.73
CA ASP A 102 0.15 17.84 7.30
C ASP A 102 1.58 18.08 7.79
N TYR A 103 1.86 19.31 8.20
CA TYR A 103 3.12 19.70 8.84
C TYR A 103 2.85 20.65 10.01
N LEU A 104 3.68 20.57 11.05
CA LEU A 104 3.60 21.37 12.25
C LEU A 104 4.89 22.13 12.45
N LEU A 105 4.83 23.49 12.41
CA LEU A 105 6.00 24.36 12.53
C LEU A 105 6.44 24.52 13.99
N LYS A 106 7.71 24.28 14.28
CA LYS A 106 8.33 24.57 15.59
C LYS A 106 8.69 26.07 15.71
N PRO A 107 8.41 26.74 16.85
CA PRO A 107 7.72 26.22 18.00
C PRO A 107 6.20 26.19 17.81
N PHE A 108 5.58 25.08 18.13
CA PHE A 108 4.13 24.89 18.02
C PHE A 108 3.43 25.11 19.38
N SER A 109 2.24 25.64 19.34
CA SER A 109 1.35 25.80 20.47
C SER A 109 0.47 24.55 20.65
N ARG A 110 -0.19 24.46 21.82
CA ARG A 110 -1.23 23.46 22.03
C ARG A 110 -2.33 23.52 20.96
N GLN A 111 -2.74 24.71 20.57
CA GLN A 111 -3.78 24.92 19.57
C GLN A 111 -3.38 24.37 18.20
N ASP A 112 -2.13 24.58 17.77
CA ASP A 112 -1.63 24.06 16.48
C ASP A 112 -1.69 22.53 16.42
N ILE A 113 -1.34 21.87 17.54
CA ILE A 113 -1.42 20.40 17.64
C ILE A 113 -2.89 19.95 17.60
N GLU A 114 -3.79 20.61 18.35
CA GLU A 114 -5.21 20.28 18.38
C GLU A 114 -5.87 20.44 17.00
N GLU A 115 -5.53 21.50 16.26
CA GLU A 115 -6.02 21.73 14.90
C GLU A 115 -5.53 20.63 13.93
N MET A 116 -4.25 20.28 14.00
CA MET A 116 -3.65 19.21 13.19
C MET A 116 -4.32 17.86 13.51
N LEU A 117 -4.46 17.48 14.78
CA LEU A 117 -5.13 16.23 15.17
C LEU A 117 -6.59 16.20 14.72
N GLY A 118 -7.31 17.34 14.80
CA GLY A 118 -8.68 17.45 14.31
C GLY A 118 -8.79 17.19 12.80
N LYS A 119 -7.87 17.73 12.00
CA LYS A 119 -7.82 17.50 10.54
C LYS A 119 -7.54 16.03 10.21
N ILE A 120 -6.52 15.45 10.86
CA ILE A 120 -6.16 14.04 10.65
C ILE A 120 -7.31 13.10 11.06
N LYS A 121 -7.96 13.37 12.21
CA LYS A 121 -9.12 12.61 12.63
C LYS A 121 -10.25 12.63 11.60
N GLN A 122 -10.59 13.80 11.08
CA GLN A 122 -11.64 13.91 10.04
C GLN A 122 -11.29 13.08 8.80
N LYS A 123 -10.01 13.04 8.42
CA LYS A 123 -9.55 12.25 7.28
C LYS A 123 -9.67 10.75 7.56
N LEU A 124 -9.18 10.30 8.71
CA LEU A 124 -9.28 8.91 9.14
C LEU A 124 -10.73 8.43 9.28
N ASP A 125 -11.60 9.22 9.93
CA ASP A 125 -13.03 8.90 10.07
C ASP A 125 -13.75 8.81 8.71
N LYS A 126 -13.33 9.60 7.74
CA LYS A 126 -13.87 9.54 6.38
C LYS A 126 -13.40 8.27 5.66
N GLU A 127 -12.11 7.96 5.74
CA GLU A 127 -11.53 6.76 5.13
C GLU A 127 -12.14 5.48 5.75
N GLU A 128 -12.30 5.43 7.07
CA GLU A 128 -12.97 4.32 7.76
C GLU A 128 -14.44 4.14 7.31
N LYS A 129 -15.20 5.25 7.17
CA LYS A 129 -16.57 5.19 6.65
C LYS A 129 -16.64 4.71 5.21
N GLU A 130 -15.71 5.16 4.36
CA GLU A 130 -15.61 4.71 2.97
C GLU A 130 -15.28 3.21 2.91
N GLU A 131 -14.38 2.74 3.77
CA GLU A 131 -14.04 1.32 3.88
C GLU A 131 -15.22 0.47 4.39
N GLN A 132 -15.91 0.91 5.45
CA GLN A 132 -17.11 0.23 5.96
C GLN A 132 -18.24 0.18 4.92
N LEU A 133 -18.45 1.27 4.17
CA LEU A 133 -19.45 1.29 3.11
C LEU A 133 -19.10 0.32 1.99
N GLN A 134 -17.80 0.24 1.66
CA GLN A 134 -17.30 -0.69 0.66
C GLN A 134 -17.37 -2.14 1.14
N ASP A 135 -17.10 -2.42 2.42
CA ASP A 135 -17.27 -3.76 3.00
C ASP A 135 -18.74 -4.23 2.96
N LEU A 136 -19.70 -3.34 3.25
CA LEU A 136 -21.13 -3.65 3.12
C LEU A 136 -21.55 -3.94 1.67
N LEU A 137 -20.89 -3.34 0.69
CA LEU A 137 -21.09 -3.62 -0.73
C LEU A 137 -20.42 -4.94 -1.14
N THR A 138 -19.33 -5.32 -0.46
CA THR A 138 -18.50 -6.49 -0.77
C THR A 138 -19.22 -7.80 -0.39
N ASP A 139 -20.00 -7.83 0.68
CA ASP A 139 -20.84 -8.99 1.05
C ASP A 139 -21.77 -9.45 -0.10
N LYS A 140 -22.06 -8.56 -1.05
CA LYS A 140 -22.79 -8.89 -2.30
C LYS A 140 -21.89 -9.40 -3.44
N PHE A 141 -20.57 -9.26 -3.30
CA PHE A 141 -19.59 -9.56 -4.36
C PHE A 141 -18.62 -10.71 -4.03
N GLU A 142 -18.70 -11.31 -2.84
CA GLU A 142 -17.92 -12.50 -2.49
C GLU A 142 -18.13 -13.60 -3.53
N GLY A 143 -17.06 -14.02 -4.17
CA GLY A 143 -17.08 -14.97 -5.29
C GLY A 143 -17.05 -14.36 -6.70
N ASN A 144 -17.27 -13.05 -6.86
CA ASN A 144 -17.36 -12.42 -8.17
C ASN A 144 -16.01 -11.90 -8.71
N ILE A 145 -15.06 -11.51 -7.83
CA ILE A 145 -13.78 -10.90 -8.24
C ILE A 145 -12.91 -11.90 -9.02
N ALA A 146 -12.72 -13.11 -8.49
CA ALA A 146 -11.94 -14.14 -9.18
C ALA A 146 -12.58 -14.51 -10.52
N GLN A 147 -13.91 -14.63 -10.57
CA GLN A 147 -14.65 -14.93 -11.79
C GLN A 147 -14.57 -13.80 -12.82
N LYS A 148 -14.62 -12.54 -12.36
CA LYS A 148 -14.41 -11.37 -13.21
C LYS A 148 -12.99 -11.31 -13.76
N ILE A 149 -11.96 -11.60 -12.95
CA ILE A 149 -10.59 -11.68 -13.46
C ILE A 149 -10.49 -12.80 -14.50
N GLN A 150 -11.10 -13.96 -14.27
CA GLN A 150 -11.09 -15.07 -15.21
C GLN A 150 -11.75 -14.72 -16.55
N SER A 151 -12.84 -13.96 -16.56
CA SER A 151 -13.51 -13.56 -17.81
C SER A 151 -12.67 -12.60 -18.67
N HIS A 152 -11.69 -11.91 -18.09
CA HIS A 152 -10.83 -10.93 -18.77
C HIS A 152 -9.38 -11.42 -18.99
N LEU A 153 -9.08 -12.70 -18.76
CA LEU A 153 -7.71 -13.21 -18.86
C LEU A 153 -7.08 -13.00 -20.25
N ALA A 154 -7.90 -13.11 -21.31
CA ALA A 154 -7.46 -12.94 -22.69
C ALA A 154 -7.23 -11.47 -23.09
N ASP A 155 -7.76 -10.51 -22.33
CA ASP A 155 -7.59 -9.09 -22.61
C ASP A 155 -6.23 -8.62 -22.09
N SER A 156 -5.33 -8.30 -23.02
CA SER A 156 -3.97 -7.85 -22.71
C SER A 156 -3.94 -6.49 -21.98
N GLN A 157 -4.97 -5.65 -22.19
CA GLN A 157 -5.09 -4.32 -21.59
C GLN A 157 -5.82 -4.34 -20.23
N PHE A 158 -6.26 -5.52 -19.79
CA PHE A 158 -6.95 -5.65 -18.51
C PHE A 158 -6.07 -5.25 -17.33
N SER A 159 -6.56 -4.34 -16.53
CA SER A 159 -5.82 -3.71 -15.43
C SER A 159 -6.65 -3.64 -14.15
N LEU A 160 -5.99 -3.45 -13.02
CA LEU A 160 -6.67 -3.17 -11.75
C LEU A 160 -7.61 -1.96 -11.86
N LYS A 161 -7.21 -0.95 -12.62
CA LYS A 161 -8.00 0.28 -12.80
C LYS A 161 -9.29 0.00 -13.59
N SER A 162 -9.22 -0.81 -14.65
CA SER A 162 -10.40 -1.19 -15.43
C SER A 162 -11.36 -2.05 -14.61
N LEU A 163 -10.84 -3.02 -13.86
CA LEU A 163 -11.63 -3.84 -12.94
C LEU A 163 -12.28 -3.01 -11.83
N ALA A 164 -11.54 -2.07 -11.24
CA ALA A 164 -12.08 -1.16 -10.22
C ALA A 164 -13.23 -0.31 -10.76
N SER A 165 -13.06 0.24 -11.97
CA SER A 165 -14.12 1.00 -12.64
C SER A 165 -15.37 0.16 -12.94
N GLU A 166 -15.19 -1.10 -13.36
CA GLU A 166 -16.28 -2.03 -13.65
C GLU A 166 -17.07 -2.41 -12.38
N LEU A 167 -16.37 -2.60 -11.26
CA LEU A 167 -16.97 -3.00 -9.99
C LEU A 167 -17.46 -1.81 -9.14
N GLY A 168 -17.15 -0.57 -9.56
CA GLY A 168 -17.51 0.64 -8.81
C GLY A 168 -16.64 0.89 -7.58
N PHE A 169 -15.43 0.32 -7.53
CA PHE A 169 -14.49 0.48 -6.43
C PHE A 169 -13.37 1.47 -6.75
N SER A 170 -12.73 2.01 -5.70
CA SER A 170 -11.45 2.66 -5.87
C SER A 170 -10.35 1.62 -6.16
N PRO A 171 -9.33 1.93 -7.01
CA PRO A 171 -8.23 1.01 -7.28
C PRO A 171 -7.47 0.58 -6.02
N THR A 172 -7.31 1.49 -5.06
CA THR A 172 -6.63 1.23 -3.78
C THR A 172 -7.37 0.19 -2.95
N TYR A 173 -8.67 0.38 -2.78
CA TYR A 173 -9.52 -0.57 -2.05
C TYR A 173 -9.53 -1.94 -2.73
N LEU A 174 -9.79 -1.98 -4.03
CA LEU A 174 -9.82 -3.25 -4.78
C LEU A 174 -8.48 -4.00 -4.70
N SER A 175 -7.34 -3.29 -4.71
CA SER A 175 -6.03 -3.90 -4.51
C SER A 175 -5.91 -4.61 -3.17
N SER A 176 -6.35 -3.96 -2.09
CA SER A 176 -6.34 -4.52 -0.73
C SER A 176 -7.27 -5.73 -0.62
N LEU A 177 -8.48 -5.62 -1.19
CA LEU A 177 -9.48 -6.67 -1.20
C LEU A 177 -8.98 -7.92 -1.95
N ILE A 178 -8.42 -7.75 -3.15
CA ILE A 178 -7.84 -8.85 -3.94
C ILE A 178 -6.73 -9.55 -3.16
N LYS A 179 -5.83 -8.79 -2.52
CA LYS A 179 -4.75 -9.38 -1.71
C LYS A 179 -5.30 -10.14 -0.51
N LYS A 180 -6.35 -9.63 0.16
CA LYS A 180 -7.02 -10.29 1.29
C LYS A 180 -7.70 -11.59 0.87
N GLU A 181 -8.46 -11.58 -0.22
CA GLU A 181 -9.26 -12.73 -0.65
C GLU A 181 -8.48 -13.78 -1.46
N LEU A 182 -7.63 -13.31 -2.38
CA LEU A 182 -6.90 -14.21 -3.30
C LEU A 182 -5.47 -14.50 -2.84
N GLY A 183 -5.01 -13.87 -1.74
CA GLY A 183 -3.69 -14.09 -1.14
C GLY A 183 -2.51 -13.52 -1.95
N LEU A 184 -2.77 -12.84 -3.07
CA LEU A 184 -1.76 -12.31 -3.99
C LEU A 184 -2.17 -10.91 -4.49
N PRO A 185 -1.20 -10.03 -4.80
CA PRO A 185 -1.47 -8.82 -5.54
C PRO A 185 -2.14 -9.10 -6.90
N PHE A 186 -2.97 -8.18 -7.38
CA PHE A 186 -3.73 -8.33 -8.64
C PHE A 186 -2.87 -8.80 -9.82
N GLN A 187 -1.74 -8.17 -10.06
CA GLN A 187 -0.87 -8.52 -11.21
C GLN A 187 -0.30 -9.93 -11.10
N ASP A 188 0.11 -10.35 -9.90
CA ASP A 188 0.66 -11.68 -9.69
C ASP A 188 -0.43 -12.76 -9.82
N TYR A 189 -1.63 -12.47 -9.32
CA TYR A 189 -2.79 -13.35 -9.49
C TYR A 189 -3.18 -13.47 -10.97
N LEU A 190 -3.31 -12.36 -11.69
CA LEU A 190 -3.63 -12.33 -13.11
C LEU A 190 -2.63 -13.15 -13.95
N VAL A 191 -1.33 -12.89 -13.73
CA VAL A 191 -0.26 -13.61 -14.44
C VAL A 191 -0.30 -15.11 -14.10
N ARG A 192 -0.57 -15.47 -12.85
CA ARG A 192 -0.67 -16.88 -12.43
C ARG A 192 -1.81 -17.61 -13.13
N GLU A 193 -2.99 -16.98 -13.20
CA GLU A 193 -4.14 -17.57 -13.90
C GLU A 193 -3.92 -17.66 -15.42
N ARG A 194 -3.30 -16.64 -16.05
CA ARG A 194 -2.88 -16.69 -17.47
C ARG A 194 -1.92 -17.84 -17.74
N VAL A 195 -0.92 -18.04 -16.90
CA VAL A 195 0.03 -19.16 -17.02
C VAL A 195 -0.67 -20.51 -16.83
N LYS A 196 -1.61 -20.61 -15.90
CA LYS A 196 -2.43 -21.82 -15.68
C LYS A 196 -3.22 -22.18 -16.95
N GLN A 197 -3.84 -21.19 -17.58
CA GLN A 197 -4.57 -21.37 -18.83
C GLN A 197 -3.62 -21.70 -20.00
N ALA A 198 -2.44 -21.10 -20.06
CA ALA A 198 -1.42 -21.43 -21.04
C ALA A 198 -0.94 -22.89 -20.91
N LYS A 199 -0.75 -23.40 -19.69
CA LYS A 199 -0.42 -24.81 -19.45
C LYS A 199 -1.48 -25.76 -20.05
N LEU A 200 -2.75 -25.42 -19.86
CA LEU A 200 -3.85 -26.21 -20.42
C LEU A 200 -3.79 -26.22 -21.96
N LEU A 201 -3.66 -25.04 -22.59
CA LEU A 201 -3.57 -24.93 -24.03
C LEU A 201 -2.34 -25.62 -24.63
N LEU A 202 -1.19 -25.56 -23.95
CA LEU A 202 0.03 -26.26 -24.36
C LEU A 202 -0.13 -27.79 -24.42
N LEU A 203 -0.99 -28.35 -23.53
CA LEU A 203 -1.25 -29.80 -23.45
C LEU A 203 -2.40 -30.25 -24.32
N THR A 204 -3.36 -29.40 -24.66
CA THR A 204 -4.63 -29.78 -25.27
C THR A 204 -4.76 -29.29 -26.73
N THR A 205 -3.79 -28.49 -27.22
CA THR A 205 -3.87 -27.92 -28.58
C THR A 205 -2.52 -28.01 -29.31
N ASP A 206 -2.59 -27.93 -30.64
CA ASP A 206 -1.41 -27.83 -31.51
C ASP A 206 -0.95 -26.41 -31.76
N LEU A 207 -1.54 -25.43 -31.08
CA LEU A 207 -1.19 -24.01 -31.21
C LEU A 207 0.30 -23.79 -30.96
N LYS A 208 0.87 -22.84 -31.70
CA LYS A 208 2.24 -22.41 -31.47
C LYS A 208 2.32 -21.58 -30.16
N ILE A 209 3.50 -21.57 -29.57
CA ILE A 209 3.69 -20.93 -28.25
C ILE A 209 3.32 -19.43 -28.25
N TYR A 210 3.62 -18.73 -29.36
CA TYR A 210 3.26 -17.32 -29.48
C TYR A 210 1.74 -17.10 -29.59
N GLU A 211 1.01 -18.00 -30.27
CA GLU A 211 -0.45 -17.96 -30.37
C GLU A 211 -1.10 -18.21 -29.00
N ILE A 212 -0.50 -19.10 -28.21
CA ILE A 212 -0.95 -19.35 -26.83
C ILE A 212 -0.71 -18.14 -25.96
N ALA A 213 0.48 -17.50 -26.05
CA ALA A 213 0.81 -16.30 -25.28
C ALA A 213 -0.20 -15.18 -25.55
N GLU A 214 -0.50 -14.90 -26.82
CA GLU A 214 -1.48 -13.90 -27.23
C GLU A 214 -2.89 -14.28 -26.74
N LYS A 215 -3.29 -15.53 -26.91
CA LYS A 215 -4.63 -16.02 -26.52
C LYS A 215 -4.90 -15.95 -25.03
N VAL A 216 -3.86 -16.01 -24.19
CA VAL A 216 -3.98 -15.86 -22.75
C VAL A 216 -3.67 -14.44 -22.24
N GLY A 217 -3.54 -13.46 -23.16
CA GLY A 217 -3.45 -12.04 -22.84
C GLY A 217 -2.04 -11.50 -22.61
N PHE A 218 -0.97 -12.17 -23.08
CA PHE A 218 0.38 -11.61 -23.08
C PHE A 218 0.71 -10.95 -24.41
N GLU A 219 1.13 -9.68 -24.39
CA GLU A 219 1.59 -8.94 -25.59
C GLU A 219 3.07 -9.23 -25.89
N ASP A 220 3.89 -9.42 -24.86
CA ASP A 220 5.32 -9.65 -24.99
C ASP A 220 5.67 -11.11 -24.75
N MET A 221 6.28 -11.74 -25.76
CA MET A 221 6.65 -13.14 -25.75
C MET A 221 7.80 -13.45 -24.79
N ASN A 222 8.72 -12.51 -24.59
CA ASN A 222 9.83 -12.69 -23.68
C ASN A 222 9.33 -12.63 -22.21
N TYR A 223 8.46 -11.66 -21.94
CA TYR A 223 7.80 -11.55 -20.64
C TYR A 223 6.96 -12.81 -20.33
N PHE A 224 6.17 -13.28 -21.29
CA PHE A 224 5.44 -14.55 -21.13
C PHE A 224 6.36 -15.71 -20.79
N THR A 225 7.45 -15.90 -21.56
CA THR A 225 8.38 -17.01 -21.35
C THR A 225 9.05 -16.94 -19.98
N GLN A 226 9.45 -15.75 -19.54
CA GLN A 226 10.06 -15.51 -18.25
C GLN A 226 9.08 -15.82 -17.10
N ARG A 227 7.85 -15.28 -17.16
CA ARG A 227 6.83 -15.50 -16.11
C ARG A 227 6.36 -16.95 -16.08
N PHE A 228 6.20 -17.56 -17.25
CA PHE A 228 5.87 -18.99 -17.32
C PHE A 228 6.94 -19.85 -16.65
N LYS A 229 8.23 -19.62 -16.98
CA LYS A 229 9.35 -20.35 -16.35
C LYS A 229 9.40 -20.11 -14.83
N GLN A 230 9.16 -18.89 -14.36
CA GLN A 230 9.15 -18.57 -12.95
C GLN A 230 8.04 -19.35 -12.18
N ILE A 231 6.87 -19.51 -12.80
CA ILE A 231 5.71 -20.16 -12.17
C ILE A 231 5.70 -21.68 -12.39
N ALA A 232 6.14 -22.15 -13.55
CA ALA A 232 6.09 -23.55 -13.94
C ALA A 232 7.41 -24.31 -13.70
N GLY A 233 8.52 -23.61 -13.41
CA GLY A 233 9.85 -24.19 -13.25
C GLY A 233 10.58 -24.46 -14.55
N VAL A 234 9.86 -24.56 -15.67
CA VAL A 234 10.39 -24.89 -17.01
C VAL A 234 9.82 -23.92 -18.04
N THR A 235 10.48 -23.79 -19.20
CA THR A 235 10.00 -22.95 -20.31
C THR A 235 8.72 -23.53 -20.94
N PRO A 236 7.88 -22.71 -21.62
CA PRO A 236 6.70 -23.21 -22.34
C PRO A 236 7.02 -24.31 -23.34
N ARG A 237 8.18 -24.21 -24.02
CA ARG A 237 8.65 -25.22 -24.98
C ARG A 237 8.99 -26.55 -24.31
N GLN A 238 9.69 -26.52 -23.19
CA GLN A 238 10.01 -27.71 -22.40
C GLN A 238 8.75 -28.34 -21.85
N PHE A 239 7.83 -27.50 -21.32
CA PHE A 239 6.54 -27.97 -20.78
C PHE A 239 5.71 -28.69 -21.85
N LYS A 240 5.61 -28.14 -23.10
CA LYS A 240 4.90 -28.76 -24.20
C LYS A 240 5.50 -30.11 -24.62
N LYS A 241 6.81 -30.28 -24.45
CA LYS A 241 7.52 -31.56 -24.75
C LYS A 241 7.44 -32.58 -23.63
N GLY A 242 6.86 -32.24 -22.46
CA GLY A 242 6.83 -33.11 -21.30
C GLY A 242 8.15 -33.12 -20.49
N GLU A 243 9.10 -32.24 -20.80
CA GLU A 243 10.35 -32.08 -20.08
C GLU A 243 10.06 -31.31 -18.79
N GLY A 244 10.18 -31.95 -17.61
CA GLY A 244 9.99 -31.27 -16.32
C GLY A 244 8.89 -31.87 -15.42
N ARG A 245 8.60 -33.14 -15.62
CA ARG A 245 7.84 -33.95 -14.65
C ARG A 245 8.75 -34.67 -13.68
#